data_9293f13714dd03e1b1fec7c32aee11dd
#
_entry.id   9293f13714dd03e1b1fec7c32aee11dd
#
_cell.length_a   1.000
_cell.length_b   1.000
_cell.length_c   1.000
_cell.angle_alpha   90.00
_cell.angle_beta   90.00
_cell.angle_gamma   90.00
#
_symmetry.space_group_name_H-M   'P 1'
#
loop_
_entity.id
_entity.type
_entity.pdbx_description
1 polymer ?
#
loop_
_entity_poly.entity_id
_entity_poly.type
_entity_poly.pdbx_seq_one_letter_code
_entity_poly.pdbx_strand_id
1 'polypeptide(L)'
;MFIIISGPSGVGKNTIIEELLKRNDNLKYLMSCSTRKPREHEIGKGYIYLNFDEMQTKLENGELFEHEEIHGNIYGTLNSSVQDIIEGKHDYIKDLGVLGQKYYVSRLKDKVKIVSIYLTCPKDEVEKRLVERGEKEVEKRLERFDFEESHKGNFDYVIENVDLGETVEFIESKIYPKGNL
;
A
#
# COMPACT_ATOMS: atom_id res chain seq x y z
N MET A 1 13.78 -3.96 5.70
CA MET A 1 12.76 -4.83 5.07
C MET A 1 11.68 -3.97 4.42
N PHE A 2 11.03 -4.47 3.37
CA PHE A 2 9.89 -3.79 2.72
C PHE A 2 8.65 -4.68 2.73
N ILE A 3 7.59 -4.24 3.39
CA ILE A 3 6.30 -4.94 3.51
C ILE A 3 5.33 -4.34 2.50
N ILE A 4 4.76 -5.18 1.65
CA ILE A 4 3.72 -4.79 0.69
C ILE A 4 2.40 -5.41 1.14
N ILE A 5 1.37 -4.58 1.31
CA ILE A 5 0.01 -5.04 1.60
C ILE A 5 -0.88 -4.80 0.39
N SER A 6 -1.53 -5.84 -0.09
CA SER A 6 -2.49 -5.80 -1.20
C SER A 6 -3.83 -6.41 -0.79
N GLY A 7 -4.80 -6.28 -1.65
CA GLY A 7 -6.15 -6.83 -1.47
C GLY A 7 -7.23 -5.87 -1.93
N PRO A 8 -8.48 -6.31 -2.03
CA PRO A 8 -9.60 -5.53 -2.55
C PRO A 8 -9.84 -4.22 -1.79
N SER A 9 -10.51 -3.30 -2.46
CA SER A 9 -10.99 -2.07 -1.80
C SER A 9 -11.97 -2.47 -0.68
N GLY A 10 -11.84 -1.87 0.51
CA GLY A 10 -12.70 -2.21 1.66
C GLY A 10 -12.21 -3.34 2.54
N VAL A 11 -11.17 -4.09 2.15
CA VAL A 11 -10.65 -5.21 2.94
C VAL A 11 -9.93 -4.81 4.25
N GLY A 12 -9.62 -3.53 4.45
CA GLY A 12 -9.02 -3.02 5.70
C GLY A 12 -7.53 -2.72 5.64
N LYS A 13 -6.90 -2.64 4.45
CA LYS A 13 -5.46 -2.36 4.29
C LYS A 13 -4.96 -1.17 5.12
N ASN A 14 -5.60 -0.01 4.97
CA ASN A 14 -5.16 1.22 5.64
C ASN A 14 -5.24 1.08 7.17
N THR A 15 -6.29 0.45 7.68
CA THR A 15 -6.46 0.23 9.12
C THR A 15 -5.37 -0.67 9.69
N ILE A 16 -5.03 -1.77 8.98
CA ILE A 16 -3.92 -2.65 9.36
C ILE A 16 -2.59 -1.89 9.33
N ILE A 17 -2.32 -1.13 8.26
CA ILE A 17 -1.10 -0.35 8.13
C ILE A 17 -0.97 0.68 9.27
N GLU A 18 -2.05 1.43 9.56
CA GLU A 18 -2.04 2.42 10.64
C GLU A 18 -1.77 1.79 12.00
N GLU A 19 -2.35 0.62 12.29
CA GLU A 19 -2.10 -0.10 13.54
C GLU A 19 -0.66 -0.62 13.63
N LEU A 20 -0.10 -1.16 12.56
CA LEU A 20 1.29 -1.61 12.52
C LEU A 20 2.27 -0.44 12.71
N LEU A 21 2.01 0.70 12.08
CA LEU A 21 2.83 1.92 12.22
C LEU A 21 2.80 2.50 13.64
N LYS A 22 1.64 2.46 14.32
CA LYS A 22 1.51 2.91 15.72
C LYS A 22 2.30 2.03 16.69
N ARG A 23 2.40 0.74 16.40
CA ARG A 23 3.01 -0.25 17.29
C ARG A 23 4.51 -0.44 17.05
N ASN A 24 5.05 0.06 15.93
CA ASN A 24 6.42 -0.23 15.50
C ASN A 24 7.15 1.04 15.03
N ASP A 25 7.94 1.65 15.91
CA ASP A 25 8.63 2.92 15.67
C ASP A 25 9.63 2.87 14.48
N ASN A 26 10.21 1.69 14.21
CA ASN A 26 11.13 1.48 13.09
C ASN A 26 10.42 1.30 11.75
N LEU A 27 9.11 1.03 11.75
CA LEU A 27 8.32 0.87 10.53
C LEU A 27 7.85 2.24 10.02
N LYS A 28 8.10 2.53 8.75
CA LYS A 28 7.69 3.78 8.09
C LYS A 28 6.79 3.50 6.90
N TYR A 29 5.83 4.39 6.65
CA TYR A 29 5.03 4.30 5.44
C TYR A 29 5.79 4.86 4.25
N LEU A 30 5.90 4.09 3.16
CA LEU A 30 6.49 4.58 1.91
C LEU A 30 5.47 5.46 1.18
N MET A 31 5.66 6.77 1.27
CA MET A 31 4.75 7.75 0.67
C MET A 31 4.84 7.75 -0.86
N SER A 32 3.70 7.92 -1.52
CA SER A 32 3.60 8.29 -2.93
C SER A 32 3.55 9.81 -3.08
N CYS A 33 3.94 10.33 -4.25
CA CYS A 33 3.62 11.70 -4.64
C CYS A 33 2.35 11.74 -5.49
N SER A 34 1.62 12.87 -5.46
CA SER A 34 0.40 13.04 -6.24
C SER A 34 0.14 14.50 -6.59
N THR A 35 -0.40 14.74 -7.80
CA THR A 35 -0.89 16.07 -8.22
C THR A 35 -2.31 16.36 -7.76
N ARG A 36 -2.99 15.35 -7.20
CA ARG A 36 -4.33 15.51 -6.62
C ARG A 36 -4.30 16.46 -5.42
N LYS A 37 -5.31 17.29 -5.28
CA LYS A 37 -5.48 18.08 -4.05
C LYS A 37 -5.67 17.17 -2.83
N PRO A 38 -5.03 17.49 -1.69
CA PRO A 38 -5.24 16.74 -0.45
C PRO A 38 -6.71 16.85 0.01
N ARG A 39 -7.25 15.78 0.59
CA ARG A 39 -8.51 15.81 1.33
C ARG A 39 -8.22 16.27 2.76
N GLU A 40 -9.23 16.86 3.44
CA GLU A 40 -9.04 17.43 4.79
C GLU A 40 -8.37 16.46 5.79
N HIS A 41 -8.75 15.18 5.76
CA HIS A 41 -8.22 14.15 6.66
C HIS A 41 -6.90 13.52 6.24
N GLU A 42 -6.37 13.87 5.06
CA GLU A 42 -5.14 13.32 4.48
C GLU A 42 -3.94 14.26 4.59
N ILE A 43 -4.13 15.50 5.08
CA ILE A 43 -3.04 16.46 5.21
C ILE A 43 -1.93 15.89 6.12
N GLY A 44 -0.73 15.72 5.55
CA GLY A 44 0.42 15.12 6.24
C GLY A 44 0.43 13.59 6.32
N LYS A 45 -0.48 12.90 5.60
CA LYS A 45 -0.57 11.43 5.60
C LYS A 45 -0.59 10.86 4.18
N GLY A 46 0.22 9.86 3.95
CA GLY A 46 0.15 8.97 2.78
C GLY A 46 0.68 9.54 1.46
N TYR A 47 0.70 10.87 1.26
CA TYR A 47 1.13 11.48 0.01
C TYR A 47 2.03 12.70 0.21
N ILE A 48 3.00 12.85 -0.69
CA ILE A 48 3.70 14.09 -0.98
C ILE A 48 2.92 14.79 -2.08
N TYR A 49 2.22 15.88 -1.76
CA TYR A 49 1.43 16.62 -2.73
C TYR A 49 2.31 17.58 -3.52
N LEU A 50 2.29 17.45 -4.83
CA LEU A 50 3.04 18.28 -5.78
C LEU A 50 2.05 19.01 -6.68
N ASN A 51 2.41 20.20 -7.16
CA ASN A 51 1.67 20.79 -8.27
C ASN A 51 2.03 20.06 -9.58
N PHE A 52 1.31 20.39 -10.66
CA PHE A 52 1.48 19.71 -11.94
C PHE A 52 2.88 19.95 -12.54
N ASP A 53 3.38 21.19 -12.45
CA ASP A 53 4.70 21.57 -13.02
C ASP A 53 5.85 20.87 -12.24
N GLU A 54 5.74 20.80 -10.92
CA GLU A 54 6.69 20.05 -10.09
C GLU A 54 6.71 18.56 -10.45
N MET A 55 5.55 17.95 -10.65
CA MET A 55 5.45 16.54 -11.04
C MET A 55 6.01 16.33 -12.45
N GLN A 56 5.70 17.23 -13.40
CA GLN A 56 6.20 17.16 -14.76
C GLN A 56 7.73 17.27 -14.80
N THR A 57 8.31 18.20 -14.05
CA THR A 57 9.76 18.31 -13.89
C THR A 57 10.39 17.01 -13.38
N LYS A 58 9.77 16.35 -12.41
CA LYS A 58 10.26 15.06 -11.88
C LYS A 58 10.16 13.92 -12.88
N LEU A 59 9.12 13.92 -13.71
CA LEU A 59 8.98 12.96 -14.81
C LEU A 59 10.08 13.15 -15.85
N GLU A 60 10.30 14.38 -16.30
CA GLU A 60 11.32 14.71 -17.30
C GLU A 60 12.75 14.40 -16.82
N ASN A 61 13.02 14.61 -15.53
CA ASN A 61 14.30 14.29 -14.90
C ASN A 61 14.46 12.79 -14.59
N GLY A 62 13.45 11.94 -14.81
CA GLY A 62 13.49 10.51 -14.45
C GLY A 62 13.58 10.25 -12.95
N GLU A 63 13.02 11.15 -12.12
CA GLU A 63 13.09 11.05 -10.66
C GLU A 63 12.04 10.10 -10.06
N LEU A 64 11.11 9.56 -10.87
CA LEU A 64 10.07 8.64 -10.41
C LEU A 64 10.47 7.18 -10.66
N PHE A 65 10.32 6.37 -9.62
CA PHE A 65 10.49 4.91 -9.70
C PHE A 65 9.37 4.25 -10.51
N GLU A 66 8.15 4.74 -10.30
CA GLU A 66 6.95 4.41 -11.06
C GLU A 66 5.97 5.59 -11.03
N HIS A 67 5.09 5.64 -12.00
CA HIS A 67 3.99 6.59 -12.02
C HIS A 67 2.80 6.05 -12.81
N GLU A 68 1.63 6.58 -12.51
CA GLU A 68 0.37 6.27 -13.19
C GLU A 68 -0.51 7.52 -13.22
N GLU A 69 -1.22 7.73 -14.32
CA GLU A 69 -2.23 8.78 -14.42
C GLU A 69 -3.61 8.18 -14.12
N ILE A 70 -4.30 8.74 -13.14
CA ILE A 70 -5.63 8.29 -12.70
C ILE A 70 -6.55 9.51 -12.60
N HIS A 71 -7.62 9.54 -13.39
CA HIS A 71 -8.60 10.63 -13.41
C HIS A 71 -7.96 12.03 -13.56
N GLY A 72 -6.99 12.17 -14.44
CA GLY A 72 -6.30 13.45 -14.72
C GLY A 72 -5.35 13.93 -13.61
N ASN A 73 -5.01 13.04 -12.66
CA ASN A 73 -3.96 13.28 -11.68
C ASN A 73 -2.85 12.26 -11.83
N ILE A 74 -1.62 12.68 -11.61
CA ILE A 74 -0.44 11.81 -11.65
C ILE A 74 -0.14 11.37 -10.23
N TYR A 75 0.09 10.08 -10.08
CA TYR A 75 0.56 9.42 -8.85
C TYR A 75 1.88 8.75 -9.13
N GLY A 76 2.78 8.70 -8.16
CA GLY A 76 4.06 8.02 -8.36
C GLY A 76 4.83 7.87 -7.06
N THR A 77 5.97 7.19 -7.13
CA THR A 77 6.90 7.06 -6.01
C THR A 77 8.26 7.59 -6.44
N LEU A 78 8.88 8.42 -5.60
CA LEU A 78 10.19 9.00 -5.88
C LEU A 78 11.28 7.93 -5.80
N ASN A 79 12.27 8.00 -6.69
CA ASN A 79 13.49 7.18 -6.63
C ASN A 79 14.22 7.34 -5.29
N SER A 80 14.24 8.56 -4.73
CA SER A 80 14.84 8.83 -3.43
C SER A 80 14.17 8.03 -2.29
N SER A 81 12.83 7.96 -2.30
CA SER A 81 12.08 7.18 -1.31
C SER A 81 12.35 5.67 -1.43
N VAL A 82 12.56 5.18 -2.65
CA VAL A 82 12.94 3.77 -2.89
C VAL A 82 14.38 3.52 -2.47
N GLN A 83 15.27 4.51 -2.64
CA GLN A 83 16.66 4.40 -2.18
C GLN A 83 16.74 4.27 -0.66
N ASP A 84 15.88 4.97 0.10
CA ASP A 84 15.80 4.84 1.57
C ASP A 84 15.47 3.41 2.01
N ILE A 85 14.62 2.70 1.25
CA ILE A 85 14.31 1.27 1.50
C ILE A 85 15.57 0.41 1.29
N ILE A 86 16.31 0.65 0.21
CA ILE A 86 17.51 -0.12 -0.15
C ILE A 86 18.63 0.12 0.89
N GLU A 87 18.77 1.34 1.39
CA GLU A 87 19.74 1.70 2.43
C GLU A 87 19.43 1.07 3.80
N GLY A 88 18.17 0.66 4.03
CA GLY A 88 17.80 -0.15 5.18
C GLY A 88 17.85 0.55 6.54
N LYS A 89 17.81 1.90 6.56
CA LYS A 89 17.78 2.67 7.83
C LYS A 89 16.51 2.42 8.64
N HIS A 90 15.42 2.10 7.95
CA HIS A 90 14.12 1.74 8.52
C HIS A 90 13.53 0.57 7.75
N ASP A 91 12.53 -0.05 8.33
CA ASP A 91 11.63 -0.91 7.59
C ASP A 91 10.49 -0.08 6.99
N TYR A 92 10.01 -0.48 5.84
CA TYR A 92 8.98 0.26 5.12
C TYR A 92 7.76 -0.61 4.85
N ILE A 93 6.58 0.01 4.84
CA ILE A 93 5.30 -0.61 4.49
C ILE A 93 4.57 0.27 3.46
N LYS A 94 3.90 -0.37 2.50
CA LYS A 94 3.08 0.32 1.49
C LYS A 94 1.91 -0.56 1.09
N ASP A 95 0.75 0.08 0.85
CA ASP A 95 -0.33 -0.57 0.13
C ASP A 95 -0.13 -0.41 -1.38
N LEU A 96 -0.28 -1.51 -2.10
CA LEU A 96 -0.19 -1.56 -3.55
C LEU A 96 -1.30 -2.45 -4.11
N GLY A 97 -1.79 -2.12 -5.31
CA GLY A 97 -2.56 -3.07 -6.09
C GLY A 97 -1.70 -4.26 -6.54
N VAL A 98 -2.33 -5.34 -6.95
CA VAL A 98 -1.64 -6.59 -7.34
C VAL A 98 -0.61 -6.41 -8.46
N LEU A 99 -0.86 -5.50 -9.40
CA LEU A 99 0.11 -5.19 -10.46
C LEU A 99 1.29 -4.36 -9.95
N GLY A 100 1.02 -3.41 -9.03
CA GLY A 100 2.06 -2.63 -8.35
C GLY A 100 2.98 -3.52 -7.53
N GLN A 101 2.44 -4.45 -6.74
CA GLN A 101 3.22 -5.45 -6.01
C GLN A 101 4.18 -6.21 -6.94
N LYS A 102 3.67 -6.74 -8.06
CA LYS A 102 4.49 -7.44 -9.05
C LYS A 102 5.62 -6.56 -9.61
N TYR A 103 5.34 -5.30 -9.90
CA TYR A 103 6.33 -4.34 -10.37
C TYR A 103 7.45 -4.13 -9.35
N TYR A 104 7.09 -3.81 -8.09
CA TYR A 104 8.07 -3.58 -7.02
C TYR A 104 8.91 -4.81 -6.73
N VAL A 105 8.29 -5.99 -6.61
CA VAL A 105 9.02 -7.25 -6.41
C VAL A 105 10.02 -7.50 -7.54
N SER A 106 9.62 -7.32 -8.80
CA SER A 106 10.51 -7.55 -9.93
C SER A 106 11.76 -6.64 -9.95
N ARG A 107 11.67 -5.45 -9.37
CA ARG A 107 12.73 -4.43 -9.37
C ARG A 107 13.61 -4.44 -8.12
N LEU A 108 13.08 -4.93 -7.00
CA LEU A 108 13.72 -4.76 -5.70
C LEU A 108 14.06 -6.07 -4.98
N LYS A 109 13.57 -7.25 -5.41
CA LYS A 109 13.78 -8.54 -4.74
C LYS A 109 15.25 -8.90 -4.48
N ASP A 110 16.16 -8.46 -5.38
CA ASP A 110 17.58 -8.72 -5.27
C ASP A 110 18.35 -7.64 -4.48
N LYS A 111 17.63 -6.59 -4.01
CA LYS A 111 18.21 -5.43 -3.32
C LYS A 111 17.76 -5.32 -1.88
N VAL A 112 16.55 -5.79 -1.57
CA VAL A 112 15.96 -5.68 -0.24
C VAL A 112 15.07 -6.88 0.05
N LYS A 113 14.99 -7.29 1.32
CA LYS A 113 14.03 -8.31 1.75
C LYS A 113 12.62 -7.74 1.61
N ILE A 114 11.83 -8.31 0.69
CA ILE A 114 10.41 -7.97 0.52
C ILE A 114 9.57 -9.07 1.16
N VAL A 115 8.49 -8.64 1.80
CA VAL A 115 7.42 -9.53 2.27
C VAL A 115 6.11 -8.99 1.74
N SER A 116 5.40 -9.79 0.96
CA SER A 116 4.13 -9.43 0.35
C SER A 116 2.97 -10.15 1.03
N ILE A 117 1.98 -9.36 1.48
CA ILE A 117 0.79 -9.83 2.20
C ILE A 117 -0.44 -9.47 1.37
N TYR A 118 -1.26 -10.46 1.07
CA TYR A 118 -2.57 -10.25 0.49
C TYR A 118 -3.63 -10.38 1.58
N LEU A 119 -4.41 -9.32 1.80
CA LEU A 119 -5.57 -9.36 2.65
C LEU A 119 -6.79 -9.74 1.83
N THR A 120 -7.51 -10.75 2.25
CA THR A 120 -8.79 -11.16 1.69
C THR A 120 -9.92 -11.02 2.72
N CYS A 121 -11.14 -11.03 2.26
CA CYS A 121 -12.35 -11.02 3.07
C CYS A 121 -13.52 -11.51 2.20
N PRO A 122 -14.56 -12.14 2.73
CA PRO A 122 -15.76 -12.46 1.97
C PRO A 122 -16.32 -11.23 1.24
N LYS A 123 -16.76 -11.40 0.00
CA LYS A 123 -17.19 -10.28 -0.88
C LYS A 123 -18.36 -9.48 -0.30
N ASP A 124 -19.30 -10.18 0.34
CA ASP A 124 -20.44 -9.58 1.04
C ASP A 124 -20.00 -8.72 2.25
N GLU A 125 -19.01 -9.17 2.98
CA GLU A 125 -18.44 -8.39 4.09
C GLU A 125 -17.69 -7.14 3.57
N VAL A 126 -16.97 -7.25 2.45
CA VAL A 126 -16.32 -6.11 1.78
C VAL A 126 -17.37 -5.09 1.34
N GLU A 127 -18.46 -5.54 0.70
CA GLU A 127 -19.56 -4.68 0.29
C GLU A 127 -20.18 -3.94 1.48
N LYS A 128 -20.48 -4.65 2.56
CA LYS A 128 -20.99 -4.08 3.80
C LYS A 128 -20.07 -2.99 4.35
N ARG A 129 -18.77 -3.24 4.45
CA ARG A 129 -17.78 -2.26 4.92
C ARG A 129 -17.70 -1.02 4.04
N LEU A 130 -17.83 -1.19 2.71
CA LEU A 130 -17.86 -0.06 1.78
C LEU A 130 -19.11 0.81 1.98
N VAL A 131 -20.27 0.20 2.15
CA VAL A 131 -21.55 0.89 2.43
C VAL A 131 -21.50 1.64 3.77
N GLU A 132 -21.06 0.97 4.83
CA GLU A 132 -20.94 1.57 6.18
C GLU A 132 -19.99 2.77 6.21
N ARG A 133 -18.95 2.76 5.37
CA ARG A 133 -18.01 3.86 5.20
C ARG A 133 -18.56 5.03 4.39
N GLY A 134 -19.73 4.88 3.79
CA GLY A 134 -20.35 5.89 2.93
C GLY A 134 -19.71 6.00 1.53
N GLU A 135 -19.12 4.91 1.03
CA GLU A 135 -18.59 4.87 -0.34
C GLU A 135 -19.70 5.03 -1.37
N LYS A 136 -19.55 5.99 -2.28
CA LYS A 136 -20.58 6.31 -3.28
C LYS A 136 -20.54 5.40 -4.51
N GLU A 137 -19.40 4.78 -4.79
CA GLU A 137 -19.18 3.96 -5.97
C GLU A 137 -18.92 2.49 -5.59
N VAL A 138 -19.77 1.91 -4.73
CA VAL A 138 -19.60 0.54 -4.20
C VAL A 138 -19.47 -0.49 -5.33
N GLU A 139 -20.38 -0.47 -6.30
CA GLU A 139 -20.39 -1.41 -7.44
C GLU A 139 -19.07 -1.35 -8.22
N LYS A 140 -18.60 -0.15 -8.56
CA LYS A 140 -17.33 0.07 -9.25
C LYS A 140 -16.12 -0.44 -8.46
N ARG A 141 -16.17 -0.37 -7.12
CA ARG A 141 -15.15 -0.93 -6.24
C ARG A 141 -15.16 -2.45 -6.26
N LEU A 142 -16.34 -3.06 -6.37
CA LEU A 142 -16.53 -4.50 -6.42
C LEU A 142 -16.21 -5.11 -7.81
N GLU A 143 -16.27 -4.34 -8.89
CA GLU A 143 -15.91 -4.82 -10.24
C GLU A 143 -14.49 -5.38 -10.30
N ARG A 144 -13.56 -4.83 -9.54
CA ARG A 144 -12.16 -5.28 -9.49
C ARG A 144 -11.90 -6.40 -8.48
N PHE A 145 -12.88 -6.74 -7.64
CA PHE A 145 -12.72 -7.72 -6.57
C PHE A 145 -12.21 -9.06 -7.09
N ASP A 146 -12.90 -9.64 -8.05
CA ASP A 146 -12.58 -10.96 -8.60
C ASP A 146 -11.22 -10.97 -9.32
N PHE A 147 -10.88 -9.86 -10.01
CA PHE A 147 -9.55 -9.68 -10.60
C PHE A 147 -8.45 -9.67 -9.53
N GLU A 148 -8.62 -8.91 -8.45
CA GLU A 148 -7.63 -8.84 -7.38
C GLU A 148 -7.50 -10.18 -6.65
N GLU A 149 -8.62 -10.85 -6.31
CA GLU A 149 -8.63 -12.17 -5.69
C GLU A 149 -7.93 -13.24 -6.54
N SER A 150 -8.05 -13.17 -7.86
CA SER A 150 -7.38 -14.12 -8.77
C SER A 150 -5.85 -14.06 -8.68
N HIS A 151 -5.28 -12.98 -8.15
CA HIS A 151 -3.83 -12.77 -8.03
C HIS A 151 -3.27 -13.11 -6.64
N LYS A 152 -4.09 -13.45 -5.67
CA LYS A 152 -3.66 -13.70 -4.27
C LYS A 152 -2.59 -14.77 -4.12
N GLY A 153 -2.56 -15.77 -5.00
CA GLY A 153 -1.54 -16.82 -5.02
C GLY A 153 -0.11 -16.33 -5.35
N ASN A 154 0.06 -15.06 -5.73
CA ASN A 154 1.38 -14.46 -6.03
C ASN A 154 2.02 -13.78 -4.80
N PHE A 155 1.41 -13.91 -3.63
CA PHE A 155 1.86 -13.28 -2.40
C PHE A 155 2.46 -14.30 -1.43
N ASP A 156 3.41 -13.85 -0.61
CA ASP A 156 4.06 -14.70 0.39
C ASP A 156 3.08 -15.14 1.48
N TYR A 157 2.12 -14.27 1.83
CA TYR A 157 1.07 -14.55 2.79
C TYR A 157 -0.30 -14.12 2.27
N VAL A 158 -1.30 -14.96 2.50
CA VAL A 158 -2.73 -14.64 2.28
C VAL A 158 -3.42 -14.72 3.62
N ILE A 159 -4.01 -13.61 4.06
CA ILE A 159 -4.62 -13.47 5.38
C ILE A 159 -6.08 -13.04 5.21
N GLU A 160 -7.00 -13.79 5.79
CA GLU A 160 -8.40 -13.38 5.85
C GLU A 160 -8.60 -12.37 6.99
N ASN A 161 -8.92 -11.12 6.63
CA ASN A 161 -9.09 -10.02 7.57
C ASN A 161 -10.55 -9.86 7.99
N VAL A 162 -11.00 -10.75 8.86
CA VAL A 162 -12.32 -10.65 9.51
C VAL A 162 -12.19 -9.87 10.81
N ASP A 163 -11.19 -10.18 11.62
CA ASP A 163 -10.84 -9.47 12.86
C ASP A 163 -9.55 -8.69 12.70
N LEU A 164 -9.59 -7.38 12.98
CA LEU A 164 -8.45 -6.48 12.88
C LEU A 164 -7.33 -6.87 13.86
N GLY A 165 -7.70 -7.17 15.11
CA GLY A 165 -6.74 -7.45 16.17
C GLY A 165 -5.96 -8.72 15.88
N GLU A 166 -6.65 -9.81 15.54
CA GLU A 166 -6.05 -11.09 15.18
C GLU A 166 -5.12 -10.96 13.96
N THR A 167 -5.55 -10.20 12.94
CA THR A 167 -4.73 -9.94 11.73
C THR A 167 -3.45 -9.19 12.07
N VAL A 168 -3.52 -8.14 12.89
CA VAL A 168 -2.34 -7.35 13.31
C VAL A 168 -1.40 -8.22 14.15
N GLU A 169 -1.92 -8.97 15.13
CA GLU A 169 -1.13 -9.86 15.96
C GLU A 169 -0.44 -10.97 15.16
N PHE A 170 -1.12 -11.53 14.17
CA PHE A 170 -0.51 -12.51 13.26
C PHE A 170 0.67 -11.88 12.49
N ILE A 171 0.47 -10.70 11.92
CA ILE A 171 1.54 -10.01 11.19
C ILE A 171 2.71 -9.70 12.11
N GLU A 172 2.48 -9.14 13.29
CA GLU A 172 3.54 -8.82 14.24
C GLU A 172 4.27 -10.08 14.75
N SER A 173 3.57 -11.17 15.05
CA SER A 173 4.19 -12.35 15.62
C SER A 173 4.89 -13.25 14.60
N LYS A 174 4.40 -13.34 13.38
CA LYS A 174 4.86 -14.31 12.37
C LYS A 174 5.64 -13.69 11.23
N ILE A 175 5.35 -12.45 10.88
CA ILE A 175 5.89 -11.80 9.69
C ILE A 175 6.87 -10.69 10.06
N TYR A 176 6.52 -9.87 11.05
CA TYR A 176 7.29 -8.75 11.54
C TYR A 176 7.47 -8.77 13.06
N PRO A 177 8.16 -9.80 13.63
CA PRO A 177 8.35 -9.91 15.06
C PRO A 177 9.19 -8.75 15.61
N LYS A 178 8.73 -8.18 16.73
CA LYS A 178 9.48 -7.16 17.49
C LYS A 178 10.81 -7.75 17.97
N GLY A 179 11.91 -7.13 17.60
CA GLY A 179 13.25 -7.54 18.05
C GLY A 179 14.17 -8.11 16.97
N ASN A 180 13.79 -8.10 15.70
CA ASN A 180 14.72 -8.34 14.61
C ASN A 180 15.46 -7.02 14.26
N LEU A 181 16.19 -6.47 15.23
CA LEU A 181 17.20 -5.41 15.08
C LEU A 181 18.59 -6.04 15.05
#